data_ffd343d2831e85714fbb8a9e897c5eb2
#
_entry.id   ffd343d2831e85714fbb8a9e897c5eb2
#
_cell.length_a   1.000
_cell.length_b   1.000
_cell.length_c   1.000
_cell.angle_alpha   90.00
_cell.angle_beta   90.00
_cell.angle_gamma   90.00
#
_symmetry.space_group_name_H-M   'P 1'
#
loop_
_entity.id
_entity.type
_entity.pdbx_description
1 polymer ?
#
loop_
_entity_poly.entity_id
_entity_poly.type
_entity_poly.pdbx_seq_one_letter_code
_entity_poly.pdbx_strand_id
1 'polypeptide(L)'
;VIRKYNPHGDSSVQGAIRNMVNDFSTKYPTMLGSGAWGSKANPTEAAARYTDCKISNFSVDVFIQDLYDYGKKATDWVPTYDNKDFEPLYFPAKVPMLLINGQVGIGVGFKTSIPSHNLGEVVDVTIKLIKNPKAKFCLVPDECMRCELIDTDWQKINDTGIGTYIAQGVI
;
A
#
# COMPACT_ATOMS: atom_id res chain seq x y z
N VAL A 1 11.21 -16.83 3.75
CA VAL A 1 11.21 -15.42 4.18
C VAL A 1 11.95 -15.26 5.51
N ILE A 2 11.53 -15.93 6.58
CA ILE A 2 11.90 -15.65 7.98
C ILE A 2 13.42 -15.71 8.24
N ARG A 3 14.15 -16.66 7.75
CA ARG A 3 15.59 -16.76 8.02
C ARG A 3 16.46 -15.96 7.06
N LYS A 4 15.99 -15.75 5.83
CA LYS A 4 16.78 -15.13 4.77
C LYS A 4 16.63 -13.61 4.76
N TYR A 5 15.39 -13.10 4.89
CA TYR A 5 15.07 -11.69 4.71
C TYR A 5 14.62 -10.99 6.00
N ASN A 6 13.90 -11.69 6.86
CA ASN A 6 13.32 -11.11 8.06
C ASN A 6 13.55 -12.02 9.28
N PRO A 7 14.26 -11.57 10.33
CA PRO A 7 14.58 -12.38 11.52
C PRO A 7 13.43 -12.44 12.54
N HIS A 8 12.19 -12.08 12.19
CA HIS A 8 11.04 -12.07 13.09
C HIS A 8 10.19 -13.33 12.93
N GLY A 9 9.25 -13.54 13.88
CA GLY A 9 8.38 -14.71 13.91
C GLY A 9 7.40 -14.78 12.74
N ASP A 10 6.82 -15.96 12.52
CA ASP A 10 5.90 -16.27 11.44
C ASP A 10 4.57 -15.49 11.53
N SER A 11 4.07 -15.25 12.72
CA SER A 11 2.81 -14.50 12.93
C SER A 11 2.87 -13.08 12.39
N SER A 12 4.01 -12.39 12.53
CA SER A 12 4.18 -11.04 11.99
C SER A 12 4.19 -11.02 10.46
N VAL A 13 4.85 -12.02 9.85
CA VAL A 13 4.87 -12.19 8.39
C VAL A 13 3.49 -12.53 7.86
N GLN A 14 2.78 -13.46 8.52
CA GLN A 14 1.43 -13.85 8.13
C GLN A 14 0.45 -12.67 8.21
N GLY A 15 0.49 -11.90 9.31
CA GLY A 15 -0.34 -10.71 9.46
C GLY A 15 -0.07 -9.64 8.39
N ALA A 16 1.19 -9.46 7.99
CA ALA A 16 1.54 -8.56 6.89
C ALA A 16 0.98 -9.07 5.54
N ILE A 17 1.12 -10.36 5.24
CA ILE A 17 0.57 -10.97 4.02
C ILE A 17 -0.96 -10.84 4.00
N ARG A 18 -1.66 -11.10 5.12
CA ARG A 18 -3.11 -10.91 5.23
C ARG A 18 -3.53 -9.51 4.80
N ASN A 19 -2.86 -8.47 5.27
CA ASN A 19 -3.17 -7.09 4.90
C ASN A 19 -2.95 -6.81 3.41
N MET A 20 -1.94 -7.44 2.80
CA MET A 20 -1.64 -7.30 1.38
C MET A 20 -2.60 -8.08 0.47
N VAL A 21 -3.26 -9.12 1.00
CA VAL A 21 -4.21 -9.99 0.27
C VAL A 21 -5.63 -9.42 0.31
N ASN A 22 -6.04 -8.86 1.45
CA ASN A 22 -7.44 -8.52 1.69
C ASN A 22 -7.82 -7.15 1.12
N ASP A 23 -8.84 -7.12 0.24
CA ASP A 23 -9.37 -5.93 -0.41
C ASP A 23 -10.13 -4.96 0.53
N PHE A 24 -10.48 -5.44 1.73
CA PHE A 24 -11.05 -4.61 2.78
C PHE A 24 -9.99 -3.98 3.70
N SER A 25 -8.73 -4.40 3.58
CA SER A 25 -7.59 -3.82 4.32
C SER A 25 -6.73 -2.94 3.42
N THR A 26 -6.67 -3.24 2.13
CA THR A 26 -5.83 -2.57 1.14
C THR A 26 -6.62 -2.35 -0.14
N LYS A 27 -6.74 -1.11 -0.59
CA LYS A 27 -7.57 -0.76 -1.76
C LYS A 27 -7.13 -1.47 -3.05
N TYR A 28 -5.83 -1.55 -3.27
CA TYR A 28 -5.22 -2.27 -4.40
C TYR A 28 -4.32 -3.38 -3.84
N PRO A 29 -4.87 -4.59 -3.64
CA PRO A 29 -4.13 -5.71 -3.06
C PRO A 29 -2.88 -6.03 -3.87
N THR A 30 -1.76 -6.12 -3.18
CA THR A 30 -0.46 -6.42 -3.78
C THR A 30 -0.22 -7.92 -3.92
N MET A 31 -1.01 -8.72 -3.23
CA MET A 31 -0.99 -10.18 -3.31
C MET A 31 -2.40 -10.74 -3.56
N LEU A 32 -2.46 -11.87 -4.23
CA LEU A 32 -3.69 -12.64 -4.43
C LEU A 32 -3.65 -13.84 -3.49
N GLY A 33 -4.68 -13.95 -2.64
CA GLY A 33 -4.83 -15.04 -1.70
C GLY A 33 -5.72 -16.16 -2.22
N SER A 34 -5.44 -17.37 -1.76
CA SER A 34 -6.31 -18.54 -1.89
C SER A 34 -6.46 -19.18 -0.52
N GLY A 35 -7.65 -19.72 -0.22
CA GLY A 35 -7.96 -20.26 1.10
C GLY A 35 -8.55 -19.21 2.06
N ALA A 36 -8.44 -19.46 3.36
CA ALA A 36 -9.14 -18.70 4.40
C ALA A 36 -8.33 -17.52 4.93
N TRP A 37 -8.32 -16.42 4.20
CA TRP A 37 -7.63 -15.17 4.58
C TRP A 37 -8.47 -14.20 5.42
N GLY A 38 -9.67 -14.62 5.83
CA GLY A 38 -10.62 -13.78 6.53
C GLY A 38 -11.67 -13.14 5.61
N SER A 39 -12.56 -12.38 6.22
CA SER A 39 -13.62 -11.62 5.53
C SER A 39 -13.91 -10.33 6.29
N LYS A 40 -14.71 -9.45 5.71
CA LYS A 40 -15.14 -8.19 6.38
C LYS A 40 -15.79 -8.44 7.74
N ALA A 41 -16.57 -9.52 7.86
CA ALA A 41 -17.24 -9.89 9.13
C ALA A 41 -16.30 -10.56 10.14
N ASN A 42 -15.27 -11.26 9.67
CA ASN A 42 -14.24 -11.88 10.50
C ASN A 42 -12.87 -11.72 9.81
N PRO A 43 -12.12 -10.65 10.14
CA PRO A 43 -10.88 -10.32 9.44
C PRO A 43 -9.68 -11.20 9.85
N THR A 44 -9.90 -12.26 10.63
CA THR A 44 -8.84 -13.15 11.08
C THR A 44 -8.58 -14.25 10.06
N GLU A 45 -7.34 -14.42 9.66
CA GLU A 45 -6.90 -15.51 8.80
C GLU A 45 -6.84 -16.85 9.53
N ALA A 46 -7.01 -17.92 8.80
CA ALA A 46 -6.77 -19.27 9.31
C ALA A 46 -5.25 -19.56 9.44
N ALA A 47 -4.90 -20.68 10.05
CA ALA A 47 -3.51 -21.11 10.16
C ALA A 47 -2.86 -21.22 8.75
N ALA A 48 -1.55 -20.92 8.66
CA ALA A 48 -0.79 -20.85 7.41
C ALA A 48 -0.95 -22.07 6.49
N ARG A 49 -1.19 -23.25 7.04
CA ARG A 49 -1.44 -24.48 6.25
C ARG A 49 -2.75 -24.49 5.46
N TYR A 50 -3.65 -23.53 5.72
CA TYR A 50 -4.95 -23.38 5.03
C TYR A 50 -5.00 -22.15 4.14
N THR A 51 -3.87 -21.48 3.98
CA THR A 51 -3.77 -20.25 3.19
C THR A 51 -2.62 -20.37 2.20
N ASP A 52 -2.83 -19.84 1.01
CA ASP A 52 -1.81 -19.70 -0.02
C ASP A 52 -1.90 -18.30 -0.64
N CYS A 53 -0.80 -17.80 -1.19
CA CYS A 53 -0.78 -16.49 -1.82
C CYS A 53 0.25 -16.43 -2.94
N LYS A 54 -0.03 -15.55 -3.89
CA LYS A 54 0.90 -15.18 -4.95
C LYS A 54 0.88 -13.68 -5.18
N ILE A 55 1.94 -13.17 -5.81
CA ILE A 55 2.00 -11.76 -6.20
C ILE A 55 0.88 -11.43 -7.21
N SER A 56 0.24 -10.26 -7.08
CA SER A 56 -0.77 -9.80 -8.02
C SER A 56 -0.14 -9.26 -9.31
N ASN A 57 -0.90 -9.27 -10.42
CA ASN A 57 -0.45 -8.64 -11.67
C ASN A 57 -0.17 -7.14 -11.47
N PHE A 58 -1.00 -6.45 -10.68
CA PHE A 58 -0.76 -5.08 -10.26
C PHE A 58 0.64 -4.89 -9.64
N SER A 59 1.04 -5.79 -8.73
CA SER A 59 2.37 -5.71 -8.11
C SER A 59 3.50 -6.04 -9.07
N VAL A 60 3.28 -6.95 -10.01
CA VAL A 60 4.28 -7.23 -11.05
C VAL A 60 4.53 -5.96 -11.86
N ASP A 61 3.46 -5.32 -12.34
CA ASP A 61 3.57 -4.12 -13.18
C ASP A 61 4.15 -2.92 -12.43
N VAL A 62 3.77 -2.74 -11.15
CA VAL A 62 4.14 -1.55 -10.37
C VAL A 62 5.52 -1.66 -9.73
N PHE A 63 5.90 -2.84 -9.22
CA PHE A 63 7.11 -3.01 -8.41
C PHE A 63 8.18 -3.90 -9.02
N ILE A 64 7.78 -4.92 -9.78
CA ILE A 64 8.69 -6.00 -10.14
C ILE A 64 9.24 -5.83 -11.56
N GLN A 65 8.43 -5.31 -12.49
CA GLN A 65 8.82 -5.21 -13.89
C GLN A 65 10.15 -4.46 -14.08
N ASP A 66 10.31 -3.33 -13.40
CA ASP A 66 11.55 -2.54 -13.52
C ASP A 66 12.79 -3.27 -12.94
N LEU A 67 12.61 -4.14 -11.94
CA LEU A 67 13.68 -4.97 -11.42
C LEU A 67 14.10 -6.04 -12.44
N TYR A 68 13.17 -6.60 -13.22
CA TYR A 68 13.49 -7.50 -14.32
C TYR A 68 14.17 -6.79 -15.49
N ASP A 69 13.66 -5.63 -15.88
CA ASP A 69 14.11 -4.91 -17.06
C ASP A 69 15.47 -4.21 -16.83
N TYR A 70 15.69 -3.66 -15.64
CA TYR A 70 16.85 -2.82 -15.34
C TYR A 70 17.77 -3.40 -14.27
N GLY A 71 17.34 -4.42 -13.52
CA GLY A 71 18.14 -5.08 -12.49
C GLY A 71 18.71 -4.10 -11.46
N LYS A 72 20.03 -4.11 -11.28
CA LYS A 72 20.74 -3.24 -10.33
C LYS A 72 20.70 -1.74 -10.68
N LYS A 73 20.20 -1.36 -11.85
CA LYS A 73 20.01 0.06 -12.22
C LYS A 73 18.70 0.61 -11.70
N ALA A 74 17.74 -0.26 -11.34
CA ALA A 74 16.43 0.16 -10.84
C ALA A 74 16.48 0.60 -9.37
N THR A 75 17.35 -0.03 -8.57
CA THR A 75 17.53 0.25 -7.15
C THR A 75 18.89 -0.27 -6.68
N ASP A 76 19.37 0.21 -5.54
CA ASP A 76 20.52 -0.36 -4.85
C ASP A 76 20.18 -1.74 -4.28
N TRP A 77 21.18 -2.59 -4.17
CA TRP A 77 21.06 -3.94 -3.63
C TRP A 77 21.91 -4.08 -2.38
N VAL A 78 21.35 -4.68 -1.36
CA VAL A 78 21.98 -4.92 -0.07
C VAL A 78 22.06 -6.42 0.21
N PRO A 79 23.01 -6.88 1.04
CA PRO A 79 23.03 -8.27 1.47
C PRO A 79 21.76 -8.65 2.20
N THR A 80 21.24 -9.86 1.97
CA THR A 80 20.15 -10.44 2.77
C THR A 80 20.57 -10.58 4.23
N TYR A 81 19.59 -10.70 5.15
CA TYR A 81 19.87 -10.86 6.59
C TYR A 81 20.86 -12.00 6.90
N ASP A 82 20.80 -13.11 6.17
CA ASP A 82 21.70 -14.25 6.34
C ASP A 82 23.06 -14.08 5.61
N ASN A 83 23.28 -12.97 4.93
CA ASN A 83 24.48 -12.65 4.13
C ASN A 83 24.82 -13.66 3.03
N LYS A 84 23.84 -14.43 2.56
CA LYS A 84 24.07 -15.46 1.51
C LYS A 84 23.66 -15.01 0.12
N ASP A 85 22.95 -13.90 0.02
CA ASP A 85 22.40 -13.40 -1.25
C ASP A 85 22.23 -11.88 -1.17
N PHE A 86 21.64 -11.28 -2.20
CA PHE A 86 21.33 -9.86 -2.25
C PHE A 86 19.82 -9.66 -2.45
N GLU A 87 19.30 -8.58 -1.91
CA GLU A 87 17.93 -8.13 -2.07
C GLU A 87 17.88 -6.66 -2.46
N PRO A 88 16.84 -6.20 -3.17
CA PRO A 88 16.69 -4.77 -3.47
C PRO A 88 16.47 -3.99 -2.18
N LEU A 89 17.14 -2.84 -2.04
CA LEU A 89 16.98 -1.97 -0.88
C LEU A 89 15.52 -1.49 -0.72
N TYR A 90 14.86 -1.26 -1.85
CA TYR A 90 13.41 -0.97 -1.93
C TYR A 90 12.88 -1.41 -3.30
N PHE A 91 11.57 -1.58 -3.40
CA PHE A 91 10.90 -1.79 -4.68
C PHE A 91 10.63 -0.43 -5.34
N PRO A 92 11.15 -0.18 -6.57
CA PRO A 92 10.89 1.06 -7.29
C PRO A 92 9.44 1.09 -7.77
N ALA A 93 8.56 1.74 -7.02
CA ALA A 93 7.15 1.84 -7.37
C ALA A 93 6.93 2.86 -8.49
N LYS A 94 6.22 2.46 -9.56
CA LYS A 94 5.86 3.33 -10.69
C LYS A 94 4.79 4.38 -10.33
N VAL A 95 4.12 4.21 -9.21
CA VAL A 95 3.03 5.07 -8.73
C VAL A 95 3.18 5.36 -7.24
N PRO A 96 2.67 6.48 -6.71
CA PRO A 96 2.81 6.84 -5.31
C PRO A 96 1.90 5.98 -4.41
N MET A 97 2.37 4.79 -4.05
CA MET A 97 1.63 3.79 -3.27
C MET A 97 1.11 4.32 -1.93
N LEU A 98 1.81 5.29 -1.33
CA LEU A 98 1.39 5.94 -0.11
C LEU A 98 0.00 6.61 -0.22
N LEU A 99 -0.30 7.19 -1.37
CA LEU A 99 -1.60 7.78 -1.65
C LEU A 99 -2.63 6.75 -2.12
N ILE A 100 -2.20 5.78 -2.92
CA ILE A 100 -3.11 4.82 -3.55
C ILE A 100 -3.72 3.88 -2.51
N ASN A 101 -2.89 3.29 -1.65
CA ASN A 101 -3.34 2.35 -0.60
C ASN A 101 -3.52 2.99 0.77
N GLY A 102 -3.11 4.26 0.92
CA GLY A 102 -3.10 4.89 2.23
C GLY A 102 -2.05 4.29 3.17
N GLN A 103 -1.84 4.93 4.30
CA GLN A 103 -0.92 4.44 5.32
C GLN A 103 -1.17 5.12 6.66
N VAL A 104 -1.02 4.37 7.74
CA VAL A 104 -0.95 4.89 9.09
C VAL A 104 0.49 4.77 9.58
N GLY A 105 1.07 5.89 9.98
CA GLY A 105 2.41 5.96 10.57
C GLY A 105 2.36 6.52 11.98
N ILE A 106 3.09 5.90 12.91
CA ILE A 106 3.18 6.33 14.30
C ILE A 106 4.63 6.67 14.61
N GLY A 107 4.88 7.91 15.03
CA GLY A 107 6.17 8.39 15.51
C GLY A 107 6.10 8.88 16.95
N VAL A 108 7.24 9.30 17.51
CA VAL A 108 7.28 9.89 18.83
C VAL A 108 6.67 11.30 18.76
N GLY A 109 5.56 11.52 19.44
CA GLY A 109 4.89 12.82 19.51
C GLY A 109 3.98 13.17 18.33
N PHE A 110 3.88 12.33 17.27
CA PHE A 110 2.97 12.57 16.15
C PHE A 110 2.48 11.25 15.53
N LYS A 111 1.35 11.34 14.85
CA LYS A 111 0.74 10.28 14.06
C LYS A 111 0.34 10.82 12.69
N THR A 112 0.60 10.08 11.64
CA THR A 112 0.05 10.34 10.31
C THR A 112 -1.00 9.30 9.97
N SER A 113 -2.04 9.71 9.26
CA SER A 113 -3.06 8.82 8.71
C SER A 113 -3.42 9.32 7.32
N ILE A 114 -2.98 8.62 6.32
CA ILE A 114 -3.22 8.97 4.92
C ILE A 114 -4.27 8.00 4.40
N PRO A 115 -5.45 8.47 3.96
CA PRO A 115 -6.48 7.62 3.36
C PRO A 115 -6.07 7.11 1.98
N SER A 116 -6.71 6.06 1.51
CA SER A 116 -6.55 5.57 0.14
C SER A 116 -7.22 6.48 -0.88
N HIS A 117 -6.74 6.45 -2.13
CA HIS A 117 -7.24 7.25 -3.23
C HIS A 117 -7.38 6.43 -4.51
N ASN A 118 -8.16 6.92 -5.46
CA ASN A 118 -8.30 6.29 -6.75
C ASN A 118 -6.99 6.36 -7.56
N LEU A 119 -6.56 5.22 -8.11
CA LEU A 119 -5.32 5.11 -8.87
C LEU A 119 -5.29 6.06 -10.08
N GLY A 120 -6.37 6.13 -10.85
CA GLY A 120 -6.47 6.98 -12.03
C GLY A 120 -6.31 8.46 -11.67
N GLU A 121 -7.02 8.94 -10.65
CA GLU A 121 -6.94 10.32 -10.18
C GLU A 121 -5.53 10.67 -9.67
N VAL A 122 -4.90 9.78 -8.92
CA VAL A 122 -3.53 9.99 -8.43
C VAL A 122 -2.53 10.04 -9.58
N VAL A 123 -2.67 9.18 -10.59
CA VAL A 123 -1.82 9.21 -11.80
C VAL A 123 -2.02 10.51 -12.58
N ASP A 124 -3.27 10.94 -12.79
CA ASP A 124 -3.57 12.18 -13.50
C ASP A 124 -2.99 13.41 -12.79
N VAL A 125 -3.13 13.48 -11.47
CA VAL A 125 -2.52 14.54 -10.66
C VAL A 125 -0.99 14.48 -10.73
N THR A 126 -0.41 13.30 -10.68
CA THR A 126 1.05 13.10 -10.79
C THR A 126 1.56 13.63 -12.14
N ILE A 127 0.92 13.25 -13.25
CA ILE A 127 1.26 13.74 -14.59
C ILE A 127 1.12 15.27 -14.69
N LYS A 128 0.06 15.82 -14.10
CA LYS A 128 -0.18 17.26 -14.05
C LYS A 128 0.94 17.99 -13.32
N LEU A 129 1.39 17.47 -12.18
CA LEU A 129 2.45 18.06 -11.38
C LEU A 129 3.84 17.92 -12.03
N ILE A 130 4.11 16.82 -12.74
CA ILE A 130 5.33 16.67 -13.54
C ILE A 130 5.41 17.76 -14.63
N LYS A 131 4.27 18.04 -15.30
CA LYS A 131 4.20 19.08 -16.32
C LYS A 131 4.25 20.50 -15.76
N ASN A 132 3.63 20.71 -14.61
CA ASN A 132 3.59 22.00 -13.91
C ASN A 132 3.62 21.79 -12.39
N PRO A 133 4.79 21.87 -11.73
CA PRO A 133 4.91 21.68 -10.28
C PRO A 133 4.08 22.61 -9.40
N LYS A 134 3.58 23.71 -9.96
CA LYS A 134 2.71 24.68 -9.27
C LYS A 134 1.22 24.48 -9.58
N ALA A 135 0.86 23.43 -10.27
CA ALA A 135 -0.53 23.15 -10.62
C ALA A 135 -1.33 22.84 -9.35
N LYS A 136 -2.47 23.50 -9.19
CA LYS A 136 -3.42 23.17 -8.13
C LYS A 136 -4.11 21.85 -8.44
N PHE A 137 -4.33 21.08 -7.40
CA PHE A 137 -5.08 19.83 -7.45
C PHE A 137 -5.92 19.65 -6.18
N CYS A 138 -6.86 18.75 -6.20
CA CYS A 138 -7.60 18.30 -5.04
C CYS A 138 -7.87 16.81 -5.21
N LEU A 139 -7.28 15.98 -4.36
CA LEU A 139 -7.56 14.56 -4.26
C LEU A 139 -8.57 14.35 -3.14
N VAL A 140 -9.62 13.60 -3.44
CA VAL A 140 -10.62 13.16 -2.47
C VAL A 140 -10.36 11.69 -2.16
N PRO A 141 -10.35 11.27 -0.89
CA PRO A 141 -10.17 9.88 -0.53
C PRO A 141 -11.20 8.96 -1.20
N ASP A 142 -10.72 7.79 -1.59
CA ASP A 142 -11.53 6.70 -2.11
C ASP A 142 -11.18 5.44 -1.30
N GLU A 143 -11.95 5.20 -0.26
CA GLU A 143 -11.66 4.16 0.71
C GLU A 143 -11.92 2.75 0.15
N CYS A 144 -11.23 1.75 0.68
CA CYS A 144 -11.39 0.36 0.28
C CYS A 144 -12.76 -0.23 0.65
N MET A 145 -13.46 0.37 1.61
CA MET A 145 -14.84 0.02 1.95
C MET A 145 -15.79 1.12 1.50
N ARG A 146 -16.98 0.72 1.04
CA ARG A 146 -18.00 1.67 0.59
C ARG A 146 -18.42 2.59 1.74
N CYS A 147 -18.17 3.88 1.58
CA CYS A 147 -18.55 4.91 2.53
C CYS A 147 -18.90 6.21 1.83
N GLU A 148 -19.66 7.06 2.52
CA GLU A 148 -19.86 8.45 2.15
C GLU A 148 -18.91 9.33 2.96
N LEU A 149 -18.27 10.28 2.30
CA LEU A 149 -17.37 11.24 2.93
C LEU A 149 -18.15 12.54 3.16
N ILE A 150 -18.26 12.93 4.42
CA ILE A 150 -19.15 14.02 4.84
C ILE A 150 -18.32 15.24 5.26
N ASP A 151 -18.79 16.40 4.82
CA ASP A 151 -18.48 17.75 5.31
C ASP A 151 -17.00 18.04 5.56
N THR A 152 -16.22 18.09 4.46
CA THR A 152 -14.78 18.30 4.57
C THR A 152 -14.24 19.26 3.51
N ASP A 153 -13.41 20.19 3.96
CA ASP A 153 -12.61 21.03 3.07
C ASP A 153 -11.39 20.28 2.55
N TRP A 154 -11.61 19.50 1.49
CA TRP A 154 -10.55 18.70 0.85
C TRP A 154 -9.42 19.55 0.30
N GLN A 155 -9.72 20.77 -0.19
CA GLN A 155 -8.69 21.65 -0.71
C GLN A 155 -7.72 22.05 0.41
N LYS A 156 -8.23 22.40 1.58
CA LYS A 156 -7.40 22.71 2.75
C LYS A 156 -6.54 21.54 3.18
N ILE A 157 -7.10 20.31 3.19
CA ILE A 157 -6.33 19.10 3.52
C ILE A 157 -5.23 18.85 2.50
N ASN A 158 -5.52 18.99 1.22
CA ASN A 158 -4.53 18.80 0.16
C ASN A 158 -3.41 19.87 0.24
N ASP A 159 -3.75 21.12 0.59
CA ASP A 159 -2.78 22.21 0.66
C ASP A 159 -1.90 22.15 1.92
N THR A 160 -2.43 21.67 3.04
CA THR A 160 -1.75 21.73 4.35
C THR A 160 -1.29 20.36 4.89
N GLY A 161 -1.85 19.29 4.40
CA GLY A 161 -1.68 17.92 4.95
C GLY A 161 -2.35 17.73 6.31
N ILE A 162 -3.18 18.69 6.78
CA ILE A 162 -3.80 18.67 8.12
C ILE A 162 -5.31 18.87 7.97
N GLY A 163 -6.09 17.94 8.54
CA GLY A 163 -7.52 18.05 8.59
C GLY A 163 -8.18 16.80 9.17
N THR A 164 -9.50 16.82 9.23
CA THR A 164 -10.34 15.71 9.66
C THR A 164 -11.45 15.51 8.65
N TYR A 165 -11.89 14.30 8.48
CA TYR A 165 -13.07 13.96 7.68
C TYR A 165 -13.87 12.87 8.40
N ILE A 166 -15.13 12.76 8.03
CA ILE A 166 -16.03 11.73 8.52
C ILE A 166 -16.32 10.78 7.37
N ALA A 167 -16.03 9.51 7.57
CA ALA A 167 -16.43 8.43 6.66
C ALA A 167 -17.60 7.66 7.28
N GLN A 168 -18.77 7.72 6.64
CA GLN A 168 -19.97 7.00 7.06
C GLN A 168 -20.16 5.77 6.17
N GLY A 169 -20.19 4.59 6.79
CA GLY A 169 -20.43 3.34 6.05
C GLY A 169 -21.82 3.34 5.43
N VAL A 170 -21.91 2.87 4.20
CA VAL A 170 -23.20 2.66 3.49
C VAL A 170 -23.52 1.17 3.52
N ILE A 171 -24.67 0.82 4.12
CA ILE A 171 -25.17 -0.55 4.24
C ILE A 171 -25.96 -0.93 2.99
#